data_e3a4b3dd4a631272d191026c886db9cd
#
_entry.id   e3a4b3dd4a631272d191026c886db9cd
#
_cell.length_a   1.000
_cell.length_b   1.000
_cell.length_c   1.000
_cell.angle_alpha   90.00
_cell.angle_beta   90.00
_cell.angle_gamma   90.00
#
_symmetry.space_group_name_H-M   'P 1'
#
loop_
_entity.id
_entity.type
_entity.pdbx_description
1 polymer ?
#
loop_
_entity_poly.entity_id
_entity_poly.type
_entity_poly.pdbx_seq_one_letter_code
_entity_poly.pdbx_strand_id
1 'polypeptide(L)'
;MGSVPIAEYGTPSTAEIPDHIEKYLPNYDAILLESHGALTWSADLLSAYHKMESLEFYAEVLYRTQMLGGGKELSGETIEKLYEVRRKMNLPGKHPANL
;
A
#
# COMPACT_ATOMS: atom_id res chain seq x y z
N MET A 1 3.22 1.40 -6.71
CA MET A 1 2.88 0.86 -5.35
C MET A 1 1.70 -0.08 -5.45
N GLY A 2 1.06 -0.76 -5.34
CA GLY A 2 -0.13 -1.60 -5.44
C GLY A 2 -1.18 -1.17 -4.40
N SER A 3 -1.96 -2.10 -3.89
CA SER A 3 -2.89 -1.83 -2.81
C SER A 3 -2.17 -1.63 -1.48
N VAL A 4 -2.78 -0.86 -0.60
CA VAL A 4 -2.26 -0.55 0.74
C VAL A 4 -3.26 -1.08 1.76
N PRO A 5 -2.97 -2.21 2.43
CA PRO A 5 -3.86 -2.77 3.44
C PRO A 5 -3.80 -1.99 4.75
N ILE A 6 -4.78 -2.23 5.61
CA ILE A 6 -4.79 -1.75 6.99
C ILE A 6 -4.50 -2.94 7.90
N ALA A 7 -3.43 -2.85 8.70
CA ALA A 7 -3.15 -3.84 9.73
C ALA A 7 -4.02 -3.57 10.97
N GLU A 8 -4.43 -4.64 11.63
CA GLU A 8 -5.21 -4.57 12.86
C GLU A 8 -4.49 -3.76 13.93
N TYR A 9 -5.27 -3.15 14.81
CA TYR A 9 -4.74 -2.42 15.95
C TYR A 9 -3.77 -3.28 16.77
N GLY A 10 -2.63 -2.69 17.13
CA GLY A 10 -1.66 -3.27 18.06
C GLY A 10 -1.27 -2.24 19.11
N THR A 11 -1.09 -2.67 20.34
CA THR A 11 -0.68 -1.80 21.44
C THR A 11 0.77 -1.35 21.23
N PRO A 12 1.07 -0.02 21.26
CA PRO A 12 2.45 0.46 21.13
C PRO A 12 3.38 -0.14 22.20
N SER A 13 4.63 -0.35 21.82
CA SER A 13 5.68 -0.93 22.68
C SER A 13 5.42 -2.39 23.11
N THR A 14 4.59 -3.11 22.35
CA THR A 14 4.36 -4.56 22.52
C THR A 14 4.71 -5.30 21.24
N ALA A 15 4.67 -6.62 21.26
CA ALA A 15 4.86 -7.47 20.08
C ALA A 15 3.65 -7.47 19.12
N GLU A 16 2.52 -6.90 19.50
CA GLU A 16 1.28 -6.96 18.72
C GLU A 16 1.42 -6.30 17.34
N ILE A 17 2.07 -5.12 17.27
CA ILE A 17 2.27 -4.42 16.00
C ILE A 17 3.14 -5.26 15.03
N PRO A 18 4.35 -5.71 15.40
CA PRO A 18 5.13 -6.61 14.57
C PRO A 18 4.37 -7.86 14.12
N ASP A 19 3.64 -8.51 15.02
CA ASP A 19 2.88 -9.72 14.72
C ASP A 19 1.77 -9.46 13.70
N HIS A 20 1.09 -8.31 13.77
CA HIS A 20 0.01 -7.95 12.85
C HIS A 20 0.51 -7.54 11.46
N ILE A 21 1.75 -7.05 11.33
CA ILE A 21 2.31 -6.62 10.04
C ILE A 21 3.05 -7.71 9.28
N GLU A 22 3.53 -8.73 9.96
CA GLU A 22 4.40 -9.78 9.37
C GLU A 22 3.80 -10.40 8.11
N LYS A 23 2.52 -10.71 8.12
CA LYS A 23 1.81 -11.33 6.98
C LYS A 23 1.77 -10.45 5.73
N TYR A 24 1.96 -9.13 5.86
CA TYR A 24 1.91 -8.20 4.73
C TYR A 24 3.26 -7.97 4.07
N LEU A 25 4.37 -8.18 4.80
CA LEU A 25 5.72 -7.87 4.33
C LEU A 25 6.09 -8.48 2.97
N PRO A 26 5.72 -9.74 2.67
CA PRO A 26 6.14 -10.35 1.40
C PRO A 26 5.48 -9.77 0.14
N ASN A 27 4.30 -9.17 0.26
CA ASN A 27 3.46 -8.85 -0.90
C ASN A 27 3.07 -7.37 -1.03
N TYR A 28 3.46 -6.54 -0.07
CA TYR A 28 3.08 -5.12 -0.05
C TYR A 28 4.32 -4.24 0.14
N ASP A 29 4.21 -2.99 -0.25
CA ASP A 29 5.25 -1.97 -0.10
C ASP A 29 4.97 -1.03 1.07
N ALA A 30 3.72 -0.98 1.49
CA ALA A 30 3.23 -0.08 2.52
C ALA A 30 2.00 -0.66 3.19
N ILE A 31 1.76 -0.29 4.42
CA ILE A 31 0.51 -0.56 5.15
C ILE A 31 0.10 0.66 5.98
N LEU A 32 -1.17 0.73 6.29
CA LEU A 32 -1.69 1.59 7.34
C LEU A 32 -1.79 0.80 8.64
N LEU A 33 -1.37 1.40 9.73
CA LEU A 33 -1.51 0.86 11.07
C LEU A 33 -2.75 1.48 11.69
N GLU A 34 -3.75 0.67 12.01
CA GLU A 34 -4.99 1.14 12.63
C GLU A 34 -4.70 2.01 13.84
N SER A 35 -5.25 3.22 13.85
CA SER A 35 -5.08 4.24 14.89
C SER A 35 -3.66 4.80 15.11
N HIS A 36 -2.66 4.40 14.31
CA HIS A 36 -1.28 4.84 14.49
C HIS A 36 -0.72 5.66 13.32
N GLY A 37 -0.98 5.25 12.08
CA GLY A 37 -0.44 5.92 10.90
C GLY A 37 0.00 4.96 9.80
N ALA A 38 1.03 5.33 9.05
CA ALA A 38 1.52 4.59 7.91
C ALA A 38 2.91 3.98 8.17
N LEU A 39 3.19 2.85 7.53
CA LEU A 39 4.48 2.19 7.55
C LEU A 39 4.87 1.79 6.12
N THR A 40 6.11 2.09 5.75
CA THR A 40 6.71 1.63 4.50
C THR A 40 8.05 0.95 4.78
N TRP A 41 8.46 0.09 3.87
CA TRP A 41 9.75 -0.60 3.93
C TRP A 41 10.34 -0.78 2.54
N SER A 42 11.64 -0.96 2.49
CA SER A 42 12.37 -1.22 1.25
C SER A 42 13.76 -1.78 1.55
N ALA A 43 14.58 -1.98 0.51
CA ALA A 43 15.96 -2.43 0.64
C ALA A 43 16.87 -1.43 1.37
N ASP A 44 16.55 -0.15 1.34
CA ASP A 44 17.27 0.94 2.00
C ASP A 44 16.31 2.02 2.50
N LEU A 45 16.82 2.87 3.40
CA LEU A 45 16.03 3.92 4.04
C LEU A 45 15.50 4.95 3.05
N LEU A 46 16.31 5.36 2.08
CA LEU A 46 15.88 6.37 1.09
C LEU A 46 14.73 5.86 0.22
N SER A 47 14.81 4.61 -0.22
CA SER A 47 13.74 3.98 -0.99
C SER A 47 12.45 3.84 -0.17
N ALA A 48 12.55 3.49 1.12
CA ALA A 48 11.40 3.45 2.02
C ALA A 48 10.78 4.85 2.21
N TYR A 49 11.62 5.88 2.32
CA TYR A 49 11.17 7.27 2.40
C TYR A 49 10.41 7.70 1.12
N HIS A 50 10.94 7.37 -0.06
CA HIS A 50 10.24 7.67 -1.32
C HIS A 50 8.88 6.96 -1.44
N LYS A 51 8.77 5.75 -0.91
CA LYS A 51 7.48 5.06 -0.81
C LYS A 51 6.52 5.78 0.11
N MET A 52 7.00 6.32 1.23
CA MET A 52 6.17 7.12 2.14
C MET A 52 5.69 8.42 1.47
N GLU A 53 6.55 9.13 0.76
CA GLU A 53 6.14 10.30 -0.02
C GLU A 53 5.06 9.97 -1.06
N SER A 54 5.22 8.85 -1.77
CA SER A 54 4.24 8.38 -2.76
C SER A 54 2.91 8.03 -2.11
N LEU A 55 2.94 7.38 -0.97
CA LEU A 55 1.74 7.05 -0.19
C LEU A 55 0.99 8.29 0.26
N GLU A 56 1.70 9.26 0.84
CA GLU A 56 1.13 10.52 1.30
C GLU A 56 0.52 11.31 0.14
N PHE A 57 1.24 11.43 -0.96
CA PHE A 57 0.75 12.13 -2.15
C PHE A 57 -0.51 11.46 -2.73
N TYR A 58 -0.51 10.14 -2.81
CA TYR A 58 -1.69 9.40 -3.28
C TYR A 58 -2.89 9.59 -2.34
N ALA A 59 -2.68 9.56 -1.04
CA ALA A 59 -3.72 9.81 -0.06
C ALA A 59 -4.33 11.22 -0.22
N GLU A 60 -3.50 12.22 -0.47
CA GLU A 60 -3.95 13.59 -0.76
C GLU A 60 -4.80 13.66 -2.04
N VAL A 61 -4.33 13.02 -3.12
CA VAL A 61 -5.08 12.95 -4.39
C VAL A 61 -6.42 12.25 -4.18
N LEU A 62 -6.45 11.14 -3.46
CA LEU A 62 -7.66 10.40 -3.15
C LEU A 62 -8.65 11.24 -2.34
N TYR A 63 -8.16 11.94 -1.32
CA TYR A 63 -8.97 12.86 -0.51
C TYR A 63 -9.62 13.95 -1.38
N ARG A 64 -8.82 14.61 -2.21
CA ARG A 64 -9.33 15.64 -3.14
C ARG A 64 -10.34 15.09 -4.15
N THR A 65 -10.10 13.89 -4.66
CA THR A 65 -11.02 13.19 -5.56
C THR A 65 -12.37 12.95 -4.89
N GLN A 66 -12.38 12.52 -3.64
CA GLN A 66 -13.61 12.33 -2.86
C GLN A 66 -14.36 13.66 -2.64
N MET A 67 -13.63 14.76 -2.41
CA MET A 67 -14.23 16.09 -2.29
C MET A 67 -14.90 16.57 -3.58
N LEU A 68 -14.45 16.09 -4.74
CA LEU A 68 -15.04 16.37 -6.06
C LEU A 68 -16.17 15.42 -6.46
N GLY A 69 -16.60 14.53 -5.57
CA GLY A 69 -17.70 13.58 -5.81
C GLY A 69 -17.25 12.15 -6.11
N GLY A 70 -15.98 11.84 -5.97
CA GLY A 70 -15.40 10.51 -6.18
C GLY A 70 -14.71 10.34 -7.53
N GLY A 71 -13.94 9.26 -7.66
CA GLY A 71 -13.24 8.88 -8.88
C GLY A 71 -13.96 7.78 -9.64
N LYS A 72 -13.47 7.50 -10.84
CA LYS A 72 -13.91 6.37 -11.64
C LYS A 72 -12.96 5.20 -11.44
N GLU A 73 -13.49 4.05 -11.10
CA GLU A 73 -12.70 2.83 -11.01
C GLU A 73 -12.20 2.37 -12.39
N LEU A 74 -10.99 1.82 -12.42
CA LEU A 74 -10.44 1.21 -13.61
C LEU A 74 -11.15 -0.11 -13.93
N SER A 75 -11.30 -0.41 -15.21
CA SER A 75 -11.82 -1.72 -15.61
C SER A 75 -10.86 -2.85 -15.24
N GLY A 76 -11.39 -4.06 -15.05
CA GLY A 76 -10.55 -5.24 -14.78
C GLY A 76 -9.49 -5.46 -15.85
N GLU A 77 -9.80 -5.23 -17.13
CA GLU A 77 -8.84 -5.32 -18.23
C GLU A 77 -7.68 -4.32 -18.07
N THR A 78 -7.99 -3.09 -17.69
CA THR A 78 -6.96 -2.06 -17.45
C THR A 78 -6.08 -2.43 -16.25
N ILE A 79 -6.68 -2.93 -15.19
CA ILE A 79 -5.95 -3.41 -14.00
C ILE A 79 -4.99 -4.54 -14.40
N GLU A 80 -5.44 -5.51 -15.18
CA GLU A 80 -4.58 -6.61 -15.64
C GLU A 80 -3.38 -6.12 -16.44
N LYS A 81 -3.58 -5.18 -17.37
CA LYS A 81 -2.47 -4.55 -18.13
C LYS A 81 -1.45 -3.88 -17.21
N LEU A 82 -1.90 -3.18 -16.16
CA LEU A 82 -1.01 -2.57 -15.18
C LEU A 82 -0.20 -3.62 -14.39
N TYR A 83 -0.83 -4.73 -14.02
CA TYR A 83 -0.12 -5.82 -13.33
C TYR A 83 0.83 -6.58 -14.24
N GLU A 84 0.59 -6.68 -15.55
CA GLU A 84 1.57 -7.17 -16.51
C GLU A 84 2.82 -6.29 -16.55
N VAL A 85 2.66 -4.97 -16.58
CA VAL A 85 3.78 -4.03 -16.49
C VAL A 85 4.55 -4.24 -15.20
N ARG A 86 3.84 -4.36 -14.07
CA ARG A 86 4.44 -4.63 -12.77
C ARG A 86 5.27 -5.92 -12.77
N ARG A 87 4.74 -7.01 -13.33
CA ARG A 87 5.46 -8.28 -13.48
C ARG A 87 6.74 -8.13 -14.32
N LYS A 88 6.65 -7.42 -15.44
CA LYS A 88 7.82 -7.15 -16.31
C LYS A 88 8.92 -6.34 -15.62
N MET A 89 8.56 -5.50 -14.67
CA MET A 89 9.48 -4.70 -13.86
C MET A 89 10.01 -5.47 -12.64
N ASN A 90 9.63 -6.73 -12.44
CA ASN A 90 9.97 -7.54 -11.28
C ASN A 90 9.62 -6.88 -9.93
N LEU A 91 8.54 -6.12 -9.89
CA LEU A 91 8.06 -5.50 -8.66
C LEU A 91 7.21 -6.50 -7.85
N PRO A 92 7.38 -6.53 -6.52
CA PRO A 92 6.58 -7.40 -5.66
C PRO A 92 5.12 -6.98 -5.64
N GLY A 93 4.24 -7.88 -5.26
CA GLY A 93 2.82 -7.61 -5.05
C GLY A 93 1.92 -8.65 -5.66
N LYS A 94 0.72 -8.74 -5.14
CA LYS A 94 -0.34 -9.60 -5.64
C LYS A 94 -1.34 -8.79 -6.46
N HIS A 95 -1.91 -9.42 -7.48
CA HIS A 95 -3.07 -8.86 -8.17
C HIS A 95 -4.23 -8.68 -7.18
N PRO A 96 -4.99 -7.57 -7.22
CA PRO A 96 -6.09 -7.32 -6.28
C PRO A 96 -7.11 -8.45 -6.18
N ALA A 97 -7.35 -9.17 -7.27
CA ALA A 97 -8.24 -10.33 -7.27
C ALA A 97 -7.73 -11.50 -6.41
N ASN A 98 -6.47 -11.51 -6.02
CA ASN A 98 -5.81 -12.55 -5.24
C ASN A 98 -5.49 -12.11 -3.80
N LEU A 99 -6.04 -11.01 -3.37
CA LEU A 99 -5.86 -10.49 -2.02
C LEU A 99 -6.80 -11.13 -1.02
#